data_f46ff768f306afdd77b41d6f205af21a
#
_entry.id   f46ff768f306afdd77b41d6f205af21a
#
_cell.length_a   1.000
_cell.length_b   1.000
_cell.length_c   1.000
_cell.angle_alpha   90.00
_cell.angle_beta   90.00
_cell.angle_gamma   90.00
#
_symmetry.space_group_name_H-M   'P 1'
#
loop_
_entity.id
_entity.type
_entity.pdbx_description
1 polymer ?
#
loop_
_entity_poly.entity_id
_entity_poly.type
_entity_poly.pdbx_seq_one_letter_code
_entity_poly.pdbx_strand_id
1 'polypeptide(L)'
;LCPYCQQKLPADFEEKIAACFDTQYLNDIETVKTFRDTYRNYMLNLYNIFSGNLDKKILPDLDLEHYKAQLRVFSEKVKNNITLIDQKIQKPATVVTLEDITPDMLDMNAITIKINDRIAENNKAFAERKNSIDRFPQMLWGMIAFRLQGEIESYRLKLQKLNEEHTQMIGKKKINEELIYTFDKKYPNSARQI
;
A
#
# COMPACT_ATOMS: atom_id res chain seq x y z
N LEU A 1 5.74 59.51 -40.53
CA LEU A 1 7.13 59.08 -40.82
C LEU A 1 7.55 57.97 -39.88
N CYS A 2 8.20 56.94 -40.40
CA CYS A 2 8.78 55.85 -39.60
C CYS A 2 9.89 56.44 -38.69
N PRO A 3 9.87 56.17 -37.37
CA PRO A 3 10.88 56.69 -36.45
C PRO A 3 12.28 56.20 -36.72
N TYR A 4 12.41 55.04 -37.43
CA TYR A 4 13.69 54.40 -37.71
C TYR A 4 14.28 54.77 -39.06
N CYS A 5 13.47 54.82 -40.13
CA CYS A 5 13.96 55.06 -41.49
C CYS A 5 13.50 56.42 -42.07
N GLN A 6 12.68 57.16 -41.34
CA GLN A 6 12.15 58.48 -41.71
C GLN A 6 11.34 58.54 -43.04
N GLN A 7 10.95 57.36 -43.55
CA GLN A 7 10.09 57.28 -44.73
C GLN A 7 8.63 57.53 -44.37
N LYS A 8 7.83 58.05 -45.35
CA LYS A 8 6.36 58.13 -45.19
C LYS A 8 5.79 56.73 -44.98
N LEU A 9 5.04 56.55 -43.91
CA LEU A 9 4.28 55.27 -43.67
C LEU A 9 3.11 55.25 -44.68
N PRO A 10 2.75 54.07 -45.20
CA PRO A 10 1.54 53.87 -46.00
C PRO A 10 0.31 54.33 -45.23
N ALA A 11 -0.74 54.81 -45.95
CA ALA A 11 -1.98 55.28 -45.31
C ALA A 11 -2.69 54.14 -44.50
N ASP A 12 -2.52 52.93 -44.90
CA ASP A 12 -3.06 51.71 -44.29
C ASP A 12 -2.12 51.03 -43.25
N PHE A 13 -1.05 51.73 -42.84
CA PHE A 13 -0.03 51.14 -41.92
C PHE A 13 -0.60 50.83 -40.58
N GLU A 14 -1.46 51.67 -39.99
CA GLU A 14 -2.08 51.39 -38.68
C GLU A 14 -3.04 50.22 -38.73
N GLU A 15 -3.86 50.11 -39.83
CA GLU A 15 -4.74 48.97 -40.04
C GLU A 15 -3.95 47.66 -40.22
N LYS A 16 -2.87 47.71 -40.98
CA LYS A 16 -2.00 46.54 -41.18
C LYS A 16 -1.30 46.10 -39.91
N ILE A 17 -0.86 47.05 -39.07
CA ILE A 17 -0.30 46.73 -37.75
C ILE A 17 -1.38 46.13 -36.82
N ALA A 18 -2.57 46.74 -36.78
CA ALA A 18 -3.68 46.26 -35.98
C ALA A 18 -4.10 44.85 -36.40
N ALA A 19 -4.09 44.55 -37.70
CA ALA A 19 -4.35 43.21 -38.21
C ALA A 19 -3.27 42.14 -37.81
N CYS A 20 -2.01 42.57 -37.57
CA CYS A 20 -0.95 41.69 -37.05
C CYS A 20 -1.17 41.28 -35.59
N PHE A 21 -1.96 42.06 -34.82
CA PHE A 21 -2.34 41.79 -33.43
C PHE A 21 -3.82 41.42 -33.35
N ASP A 22 -4.27 40.60 -34.29
CA ASP A 22 -5.64 40.14 -34.35
C ASP A 22 -5.99 39.17 -33.17
N THR A 23 -7.26 38.82 -33.08
CA THR A 23 -7.77 37.92 -32.04
C THR A 23 -7.05 36.58 -32.08
N GLN A 24 -6.62 36.13 -33.26
CA GLN A 24 -5.90 34.84 -33.40
C GLN A 24 -4.53 34.91 -32.70
N TYR A 25 -3.75 35.96 -32.91
CA TYR A 25 -2.47 36.14 -32.23
C TYR A 25 -2.60 36.16 -30.70
N LEU A 26 -3.62 36.84 -30.17
CA LEU A 26 -3.90 36.88 -28.73
C LEU A 26 -4.29 35.50 -28.20
N ASN A 27 -5.11 34.76 -28.95
CA ASN A 27 -5.49 33.37 -28.59
C ASN A 27 -4.28 32.43 -28.61
N ASP A 28 -3.39 32.59 -29.60
CA ASP A 28 -2.18 31.75 -29.68
C ASP A 28 -1.25 31.99 -28.48
N ILE A 29 -1.06 33.24 -28.07
CA ILE A 29 -0.30 33.57 -26.84
C ILE A 29 -0.94 32.99 -25.61
N GLU A 30 -2.26 33.08 -25.48
CA GLU A 30 -2.98 32.51 -24.34
C GLU A 30 -2.89 30.94 -24.30
N THR A 31 -2.90 30.34 -25.49
CA THR A 31 -2.66 28.90 -25.64
C THR A 31 -1.27 28.47 -25.13
N VAL A 32 -0.23 29.27 -25.48
CA VAL A 32 1.14 28.99 -24.98
C VAL A 32 1.24 29.20 -23.47
N LYS A 33 0.56 30.20 -22.89
CA LYS A 33 0.51 30.40 -21.45
C LYS A 33 -0.18 29.21 -20.74
N THR A 34 -1.32 28.78 -21.24
CA THR A 34 -2.06 27.64 -20.73
C THR A 34 -1.21 26.33 -20.78
N PHE A 35 -0.51 26.14 -21.90
CA PHE A 35 0.44 25.04 -22.05
C PHE A 35 1.55 25.12 -20.98
N ARG A 36 2.17 26.31 -20.78
CA ARG A 36 3.19 26.51 -19.74
C ARG A 36 2.70 26.09 -18.35
N ASP A 37 1.51 26.54 -17.97
CA ASP A 37 0.96 26.28 -16.64
C ASP A 37 0.59 24.80 -16.46
N THR A 38 0.02 24.20 -17.49
CA THR A 38 -0.28 22.76 -17.52
C THR A 38 1.01 21.94 -17.43
N TYR A 39 2.02 22.26 -18.24
CA TYR A 39 3.33 21.63 -18.23
C TYR A 39 3.98 21.71 -16.84
N ARG A 40 4.03 22.93 -16.26
CA ARG A 40 4.58 23.15 -14.91
C ARG A 40 3.91 22.28 -13.86
N ASN A 41 2.58 22.27 -13.83
CA ASN A 41 1.82 21.51 -12.86
C ASN A 41 2.03 19.98 -13.03
N TYR A 42 2.06 19.51 -14.26
CA TYR A 42 2.30 18.09 -14.55
C TYR A 42 3.71 17.66 -14.12
N MET A 43 4.72 18.45 -14.45
CA MET A 43 6.11 18.17 -14.08
C MET A 43 6.36 18.28 -12.58
N LEU A 44 5.70 19.20 -11.90
CA LEU A 44 5.77 19.29 -10.45
C LEU A 44 5.16 18.05 -9.78
N ASN A 45 4.03 17.56 -10.27
CA ASN A 45 3.42 16.33 -9.76
C ASN A 45 4.33 15.12 -9.97
N LEU A 46 4.93 14.98 -11.14
CA LEU A 46 5.90 13.90 -11.40
C LEU A 46 7.12 14.01 -10.49
N TYR A 47 7.67 15.21 -10.31
CA TYR A 47 8.78 15.44 -9.39
C TYR A 47 8.42 15.01 -7.95
N ASN A 48 7.23 15.35 -7.47
CA ASN A 48 6.77 14.96 -6.13
C ASN A 48 6.61 13.44 -5.98
N ILE A 49 6.11 12.77 -7.01
CA ILE A 49 6.00 11.30 -7.03
C ILE A 49 7.40 10.67 -6.95
N PHE A 50 8.33 11.11 -7.78
CA PHE A 50 9.69 10.58 -7.80
C PHE A 50 10.46 10.91 -6.53
N SER A 51 10.36 12.14 -6.00
CA SER A 51 11.03 12.54 -4.77
C SER A 51 10.51 11.76 -3.55
N GLY A 52 9.22 11.42 -3.52
CA GLY A 52 8.63 10.59 -2.46
C GLY A 52 9.24 9.19 -2.34
N ASN A 53 9.92 8.69 -3.38
CA ASN A 53 10.66 7.43 -3.31
C ASN A 53 11.96 7.55 -2.49
N LEU A 54 12.53 8.74 -2.35
CA LEU A 54 13.76 8.98 -1.59
C LEU A 54 13.55 8.93 -0.07
N ASP A 55 12.36 9.22 0.40
CA ASP A 55 12.01 9.22 1.84
C ASP A 55 11.82 7.81 2.41
N LYS A 56 11.71 6.81 1.54
CA LYS A 56 11.53 5.42 1.94
C LYS A 56 12.89 4.82 2.34
N LYS A 57 13.25 4.91 3.62
CA LYS A 57 14.46 4.31 4.22
C LYS A 57 14.55 2.77 4.13
N ILE A 58 13.77 2.14 3.26
CA ILE A 58 13.44 0.72 3.28
C ILE A 58 14.43 -0.12 2.47
N LEU A 59 15.35 0.49 1.72
CA LEU A 59 16.10 -0.23 0.69
C LEU A 59 17.60 0.09 0.72
N PRO A 60 18.36 -0.54 1.65
CA PRO A 60 19.81 -0.32 1.76
C PRO A 60 20.60 -0.73 0.51
N ASP A 61 20.05 -1.58 -0.35
CA ASP A 61 20.75 -2.18 -1.48
C ASP A 61 20.51 -1.47 -2.82
N LEU A 62 19.70 -0.38 -2.83
CA LEU A 62 19.46 0.40 -4.05
C LEU A 62 20.40 1.60 -4.13
N ASP A 63 20.96 1.83 -5.32
CA ASP A 63 21.76 3.01 -5.62
C ASP A 63 20.88 4.27 -5.65
N LEU A 64 20.55 4.76 -4.47
CA LEU A 64 19.76 5.98 -4.29
C LEU A 64 20.53 7.22 -4.75
N GLU A 65 21.85 7.19 -4.78
CA GLU A 65 22.65 8.33 -5.27
C GLU A 65 22.49 8.49 -6.77
N HIS A 66 22.48 7.40 -7.53
CA HIS A 66 22.17 7.45 -8.95
C HIS A 66 20.73 7.99 -9.19
N TYR A 67 19.75 7.51 -8.42
CA TYR A 67 18.37 8.01 -8.52
C TYR A 67 18.25 9.50 -8.21
N LYS A 68 18.93 9.99 -7.18
CA LYS A 68 19.00 11.43 -6.84
C LYS A 68 19.62 12.25 -7.96
N ALA A 69 20.71 11.74 -8.56
CA ALA A 69 21.35 12.41 -9.70
C ALA A 69 20.40 12.54 -10.89
N GLN A 70 19.69 11.47 -11.25
CA GLN A 70 18.70 11.50 -12.33
C GLN A 70 17.53 12.45 -12.03
N LEU A 71 17.02 12.45 -10.80
CA LEU A 71 15.97 13.37 -10.39
C LEU A 71 16.41 14.85 -10.48
N ARG A 72 17.69 15.14 -10.20
CA ARG A 72 18.26 16.47 -10.37
C ARG A 72 18.30 16.86 -11.85
N VAL A 73 18.83 15.99 -12.71
CA VAL A 73 18.89 16.23 -14.17
C VAL A 73 17.49 16.47 -14.73
N PHE A 74 16.52 15.63 -14.37
CA PHE A 74 15.12 15.85 -14.74
C PHE A 74 14.60 17.22 -14.31
N SER A 75 14.82 17.59 -13.05
CA SER A 75 14.39 18.88 -12.51
C SER A 75 15.02 20.08 -13.24
N GLU A 76 16.30 19.99 -13.59
CA GLU A 76 17.01 21.04 -14.33
C GLU A 76 16.46 21.19 -15.76
N LYS A 77 16.27 20.09 -16.50
CA LYS A 77 15.65 20.12 -17.83
C LYS A 77 14.24 20.70 -17.81
N VAL A 78 13.43 20.32 -16.82
CA VAL A 78 12.07 20.89 -16.65
C VAL A 78 12.13 22.41 -16.43
N LYS A 79 13.02 22.89 -15.57
CA LYS A 79 13.21 24.33 -15.32
C LYS A 79 13.65 25.07 -16.61
N ASN A 80 14.59 24.48 -17.35
CA ASN A 80 15.03 25.03 -18.62
C ASN A 80 13.88 25.12 -19.62
N ASN A 81 13.09 24.07 -19.75
CA ASN A 81 11.93 24.05 -20.63
C ASN A 81 10.90 25.13 -20.25
N ILE A 82 10.61 25.31 -18.97
CA ILE A 82 9.72 26.38 -18.50
C ILE A 82 10.28 27.77 -18.91
N THR A 83 11.59 27.97 -18.71
CA THR A 83 12.26 29.22 -19.12
C THR A 83 12.16 29.44 -20.62
N LEU A 84 12.35 28.41 -21.43
CA LEU A 84 12.20 28.47 -22.89
C LEU A 84 10.76 28.81 -23.30
N ILE A 85 9.76 28.26 -22.67
CA ILE A 85 8.35 28.58 -22.91
C ILE A 85 8.06 30.03 -22.51
N ASP A 86 8.57 30.50 -21.37
CA ASP A 86 8.44 31.91 -20.95
C ASP A 86 9.11 32.88 -21.96
N GLN A 87 10.26 32.50 -22.51
CA GLN A 87 10.90 33.25 -23.61
C GLN A 87 10.02 33.29 -24.85
N LYS A 88 9.37 32.19 -25.22
CA LYS A 88 8.41 32.14 -26.33
C LYS A 88 7.24 33.07 -26.12
N ILE A 89 6.70 33.15 -24.89
CA ILE A 89 5.61 34.07 -24.54
C ILE A 89 6.05 35.52 -24.67
N GLN A 90 7.28 35.85 -24.22
CA GLN A 90 7.82 37.21 -24.29
C GLN A 90 8.22 37.61 -25.72
N LYS A 91 8.71 36.68 -26.52
CA LYS A 91 9.18 36.88 -27.87
C LYS A 91 8.55 35.85 -28.83
N PRO A 92 7.27 36.02 -29.19
CA PRO A 92 6.50 35.01 -29.94
C PRO A 92 7.09 34.63 -31.30
N ALA A 93 7.85 35.54 -31.93
CA ALA A 93 8.52 35.27 -33.21
C ALA A 93 9.73 34.33 -33.08
N THR A 94 10.24 34.09 -31.85
CA THR A 94 11.43 33.25 -31.65
C THR A 94 11.04 31.76 -31.73
N VAL A 95 11.82 30.98 -32.49
CA VAL A 95 11.69 29.51 -32.50
C VAL A 95 12.35 28.97 -31.24
N VAL A 96 11.67 28.12 -30.50
CA VAL A 96 12.15 27.47 -29.25
C VAL A 96 12.00 26.00 -29.42
N THR A 97 13.04 25.26 -29.04
CA THR A 97 13.01 23.77 -28.95
C THR A 97 13.17 23.36 -27.50
N LEU A 98 12.22 22.58 -26.99
CA LEU A 98 12.27 22.07 -25.65
C LEU A 98 13.25 20.88 -25.55
N GLU A 99 13.92 20.73 -24.42
CA GLU A 99 14.74 19.56 -24.11
C GLU A 99 13.85 18.32 -23.95
N ASP A 100 14.27 17.20 -24.52
CA ASP A 100 13.57 15.93 -24.34
C ASP A 100 13.86 15.36 -22.95
N ILE A 101 12.80 15.19 -22.16
CA ILE A 101 12.83 14.61 -20.81
C ILE A 101 12.45 13.14 -20.79
N THR A 102 12.06 12.58 -21.94
CA THR A 102 11.56 11.19 -22.01
C THR A 102 12.59 10.16 -21.55
N PRO A 103 13.88 10.25 -21.93
CA PRO A 103 14.90 9.31 -21.44
C PRO A 103 15.05 9.33 -19.93
N ASP A 104 15.05 10.54 -19.32
CA ASP A 104 15.21 10.69 -17.86
C ASP A 104 14.01 10.07 -17.12
N MET A 105 12.80 10.25 -17.65
CA MET A 105 11.58 9.64 -17.10
C MET A 105 11.61 8.12 -17.20
N LEU A 106 12.07 7.56 -18.31
CA LEU A 106 12.19 6.10 -18.49
C LEU A 106 13.20 5.50 -17.51
N ASP A 107 14.35 6.15 -17.32
CA ASP A 107 15.37 5.70 -16.38
C ASP A 107 14.85 5.73 -14.93
N MET A 108 14.21 6.81 -14.52
CA MET A 108 13.60 6.90 -13.19
C MET A 108 12.47 5.87 -13.00
N ASN A 109 11.66 5.63 -14.03
CA ASN A 109 10.62 4.62 -13.98
C ASN A 109 11.20 3.20 -13.83
N ALA A 110 12.27 2.87 -14.54
CA ALA A 110 12.95 1.59 -14.43
C ALA A 110 13.47 1.35 -12.99
N ILE A 111 14.01 2.38 -12.34
CA ILE A 111 14.44 2.30 -10.94
C ILE A 111 13.22 2.15 -10.02
N THR A 112 12.14 2.89 -10.28
CA THR A 112 10.89 2.81 -9.49
C THR A 112 10.28 1.42 -9.54
N ILE A 113 10.33 0.74 -10.68
CA ILE A 113 9.89 -0.66 -10.81
C ILE A 113 10.72 -1.56 -9.89
N LYS A 114 12.06 -1.45 -9.90
CA LYS A 114 12.94 -2.23 -9.02
C LYS A 114 12.63 -1.98 -7.53
N ILE A 115 12.31 -0.74 -7.16
CA ILE A 115 11.88 -0.36 -5.81
C ILE A 115 10.59 -1.10 -5.43
N ASN A 116 9.60 -1.07 -6.31
CA ASN A 116 8.31 -1.71 -6.09
C ASN A 116 8.42 -3.24 -5.97
N ASP A 117 9.24 -3.87 -6.82
CA ASP A 117 9.50 -5.30 -6.76
C ASP A 117 10.12 -5.68 -5.40
N ARG A 118 11.09 -4.90 -4.92
CA ARG A 118 11.72 -5.15 -3.62
C ARG A 118 10.74 -4.97 -2.46
N ILE A 119 9.87 -3.96 -2.53
CA ILE A 119 8.80 -3.76 -1.55
C ILE A 119 7.84 -4.97 -1.55
N ALA A 120 7.46 -5.45 -2.72
CA ALA A 120 6.59 -6.62 -2.86
C ALA A 120 7.22 -7.89 -2.26
N GLU A 121 8.52 -8.14 -2.51
CA GLU A 121 9.27 -9.24 -1.91
C GLU A 121 9.30 -9.14 -0.38
N ASN A 122 9.60 -7.97 0.16
CA ASN A 122 9.62 -7.75 1.61
C ASN A 122 8.24 -7.95 2.25
N ASN A 123 7.18 -7.47 1.59
CA ASN A 123 5.81 -7.66 2.06
C ASN A 123 5.42 -9.15 2.08
N LYS A 124 5.83 -9.90 1.05
CA LYS A 124 5.64 -11.36 0.99
C LYS A 124 6.36 -12.07 2.13
N ALA A 125 7.65 -11.77 2.33
CA ALA A 125 8.44 -12.36 3.41
C ALA A 125 7.85 -12.03 4.79
N PHE A 126 7.33 -10.80 5.00
CA PHE A 126 6.66 -10.42 6.23
C PHE A 126 5.35 -11.18 6.46
N ALA A 127 4.53 -11.36 5.42
CA ALA A 127 3.29 -12.14 5.49
C ALA A 127 3.57 -13.63 5.80
N GLU A 128 4.60 -14.22 5.19
CA GLU A 128 5.02 -15.60 5.46
C GLU A 128 5.50 -15.77 6.90
N ARG A 129 6.29 -14.83 7.42
CA ARG A 129 6.72 -14.81 8.82
C ARG A 129 5.53 -14.70 9.78
N LYS A 130 4.58 -13.83 9.50
CA LYS A 130 3.35 -13.69 10.29
C LYS A 130 2.55 -14.99 10.32
N ASN A 131 2.32 -15.60 9.14
CA ASN A 131 1.64 -16.90 9.05
C ASN A 131 2.35 -18.01 9.85
N SER A 132 3.68 -18.01 9.85
CA SER A 132 4.48 -18.96 10.62
C SER A 132 4.32 -18.75 12.14
N ILE A 133 4.32 -17.49 12.58
CA ILE A 133 4.08 -17.13 13.98
C ILE A 133 2.67 -17.56 14.42
N ASP A 134 1.65 -17.28 13.60
CA ASP A 134 0.26 -17.62 13.91
C ASP A 134 0.01 -19.14 13.97
N ARG A 135 0.77 -19.93 13.22
CA ARG A 135 0.70 -21.41 13.23
C ARG A 135 1.53 -22.04 14.35
N PHE A 136 2.51 -21.34 14.88
CA PHE A 136 3.42 -21.89 15.88
C PHE A 136 2.72 -22.48 17.12
N PRO A 137 1.72 -21.84 17.75
CA PRO A 137 1.01 -22.41 18.88
C PRO A 137 0.34 -23.74 18.54
N GLN A 138 -0.29 -23.85 17.37
CA GLN A 138 -0.95 -25.08 16.91
C GLN A 138 0.05 -26.23 16.72
N MET A 139 1.20 -25.92 16.11
CA MET A 139 2.29 -26.90 15.93
C MET A 139 2.87 -27.33 17.27
N LEU A 140 3.08 -26.40 18.21
CA LEU A 140 3.58 -26.68 19.55
C LEU A 140 2.60 -27.58 20.31
N TRP A 141 1.31 -27.25 20.32
CA TRP A 141 0.30 -28.07 20.95
C TRP A 141 0.16 -29.43 20.29
N GLY A 142 0.26 -29.52 18.98
CA GLY A 142 0.29 -30.81 18.26
C GLY A 142 1.47 -31.71 18.69
N MET A 143 2.66 -31.12 18.84
CA MET A 143 3.84 -31.84 19.30
C MET A 143 3.72 -32.30 20.76
N ILE A 144 3.19 -31.45 21.64
CA ILE A 144 2.95 -31.78 23.04
C ILE A 144 1.92 -32.93 23.13
N ALA A 145 0.80 -32.81 22.41
CA ALA A 145 -0.22 -33.86 22.38
C ALA A 145 0.34 -35.20 21.85
N PHE A 146 1.16 -35.17 20.81
CA PHE A 146 1.82 -36.35 20.27
C PHE A 146 2.75 -36.99 21.30
N ARG A 147 3.58 -36.19 22.01
CA ARG A 147 4.48 -36.70 23.05
C ARG A 147 3.73 -37.31 24.24
N LEU A 148 2.59 -36.76 24.61
CA LEU A 148 1.77 -37.19 25.74
C LEU A 148 0.67 -38.17 25.33
N GLN A 149 0.62 -38.60 24.07
CA GLN A 149 -0.46 -39.46 23.56
C GLN A 149 -0.70 -40.71 24.41
N GLY A 150 0.38 -41.39 24.82
CA GLY A 150 0.26 -42.59 25.66
C GLY A 150 -0.31 -42.30 27.04
N GLU A 151 0.07 -41.18 27.67
CA GLU A 151 -0.47 -40.76 28.96
C GLU A 151 -1.93 -40.33 28.85
N ILE A 152 -2.26 -39.54 27.82
CA ILE A 152 -3.64 -39.14 27.58
C ILE A 152 -4.56 -40.32 27.38
N GLU A 153 -4.12 -41.33 26.63
CA GLU A 153 -4.90 -42.57 26.42
C GLU A 153 -5.04 -43.36 27.72
N SER A 154 -3.96 -43.49 28.51
CA SER A 154 -4.02 -44.11 29.84
C SER A 154 -5.02 -43.41 30.77
N TYR A 155 -5.02 -42.08 30.79
CA TYR A 155 -6.01 -41.30 31.58
C TYR A 155 -7.43 -41.47 31.07
N ARG A 156 -7.66 -41.55 29.76
CA ARG A 156 -8.98 -41.78 29.15
C ARG A 156 -9.54 -43.14 29.58
N LEU A 157 -8.71 -44.18 29.52
CA LEU A 157 -9.11 -45.54 29.95
C LEU A 157 -9.43 -45.58 31.44
N LYS A 158 -8.61 -44.91 32.28
CA LYS A 158 -8.88 -44.84 33.73
C LYS A 158 -10.17 -44.08 34.02
N LEU A 159 -10.43 -42.98 33.31
CA LEU A 159 -11.64 -42.19 33.45
C LEU A 159 -12.89 -42.99 33.02
N GLN A 160 -12.80 -43.71 31.90
CA GLN A 160 -13.87 -44.61 31.46
C GLN A 160 -14.20 -45.67 32.49
N LYS A 161 -13.17 -46.37 33.03
CA LYS A 161 -13.34 -47.38 34.07
C LYS A 161 -13.99 -46.78 35.33
N LEU A 162 -13.53 -45.63 35.77
CA LEU A 162 -14.10 -44.93 36.92
C LEU A 162 -15.58 -44.53 36.71
N ASN A 163 -15.93 -44.07 35.53
CA ASN A 163 -17.31 -43.77 35.17
C ASN A 163 -18.21 -45.04 35.15
N GLU A 164 -17.69 -46.16 34.66
CA GLU A 164 -18.40 -47.43 34.68
C GLU A 164 -18.63 -47.91 36.13
N GLU A 165 -17.58 -47.86 36.99
CA GLU A 165 -17.67 -48.17 38.41
C GLU A 165 -18.67 -47.26 39.12
N HIS A 166 -18.63 -45.97 38.85
CA HIS A 166 -19.56 -44.98 39.42
C HIS A 166 -21.01 -45.25 39.01
N THR A 167 -21.26 -45.57 37.74
CA THR A 167 -22.59 -45.96 37.25
C THR A 167 -23.09 -47.21 37.91
N GLN A 168 -22.24 -48.22 38.10
CA GLN A 168 -22.58 -49.47 38.84
C GLN A 168 -22.92 -49.18 40.30
N MET A 169 -22.16 -48.30 40.98
CA MET A 169 -22.43 -47.92 42.35
C MET A 169 -23.76 -47.17 42.50
N ILE A 170 -24.08 -46.26 41.57
CA ILE A 170 -25.39 -45.62 41.55
C ILE A 170 -26.52 -46.63 41.37
N GLY A 171 -26.33 -47.59 40.48
CA GLY A 171 -27.30 -48.70 40.29
C GLY A 171 -27.49 -49.53 41.58
N LYS A 172 -26.40 -49.95 42.25
CA LYS A 172 -26.46 -50.63 43.52
C LYS A 172 -27.12 -49.82 44.64
N LYS A 173 -26.79 -48.53 44.73
CA LYS A 173 -27.42 -47.59 45.67
C LYS A 173 -28.94 -47.56 45.47
N LYS A 174 -29.39 -47.38 44.25
CA LYS A 174 -30.85 -47.39 43.93
C LYS A 174 -31.53 -48.69 44.32
N ILE A 175 -30.96 -49.82 44.01
CA ILE A 175 -31.49 -51.14 44.41
C ILE A 175 -31.55 -51.25 45.95
N ASN A 176 -30.52 -50.82 46.67
CA ASN A 176 -30.51 -50.82 48.12
C ASN A 176 -31.60 -49.87 48.70
N GLU A 177 -31.77 -48.72 48.17
CA GLU A 177 -32.84 -47.77 48.55
C GLU A 177 -34.22 -48.38 48.32
N GLU A 178 -34.47 -49.06 47.21
CA GLU A 178 -35.70 -49.78 46.95
C GLU A 178 -35.90 -50.97 47.92
N LEU A 179 -34.85 -51.68 48.26
CA LEU A 179 -34.92 -52.79 49.25
C LEU A 179 -35.22 -52.22 50.64
N ILE A 180 -34.61 -51.14 51.06
CA ILE A 180 -34.88 -50.51 52.36
C ILE A 180 -36.34 -50.05 52.36
N TYR A 181 -36.80 -49.35 51.34
CA TYR A 181 -38.18 -48.93 51.24
C TYR A 181 -39.17 -50.08 51.34
N THR A 182 -38.93 -51.18 50.65
CA THR A 182 -39.79 -52.38 50.70
C THR A 182 -39.76 -53.06 52.04
N PHE A 183 -38.59 -53.12 52.72
CA PHE A 183 -38.45 -53.65 54.07
C PHE A 183 -39.21 -52.81 55.12
N ASP A 184 -39.04 -51.43 55.05
CA ASP A 184 -39.72 -50.57 55.99
C ASP A 184 -41.25 -50.64 55.80
N LYS A 185 -41.72 -50.78 54.56
CA LYS A 185 -43.15 -50.99 54.25
C LYS A 185 -43.66 -52.29 54.82
N LYS A 186 -42.83 -53.40 54.82
CA LYS A 186 -43.25 -54.73 55.32
C LYS A 186 -43.13 -54.83 56.81
N TYR A 187 -42.19 -54.10 57.46
CA TYR A 187 -41.91 -54.16 58.90
C TYR A 187 -41.87 -52.76 59.51
N PRO A 188 -42.99 -52.06 59.58
CA PRO A 188 -43.01 -50.65 59.94
C PRO A 188 -42.57 -50.34 61.38
N ASN A 189 -42.37 -51.30 62.24
CA ASN A 189 -41.96 -51.16 63.64
C ASN A 189 -40.56 -51.66 63.95
N SER A 190 -39.82 -52.25 63.00
CA SER A 190 -38.49 -52.90 63.30
C SER A 190 -37.37 -51.81 63.50
N ALA A 191 -37.48 -50.64 63.06
CA ALA A 191 -36.46 -49.59 63.18
C ALA A 191 -36.56 -48.77 64.49
N ARG A 192 -37.48 -49.10 65.42
CA ARG A 192 -37.64 -48.43 66.72
C ARG A 192 -37.09 -49.20 67.93
N GLN A 193 -36.40 -50.30 67.69
CA GLN A 193 -35.87 -51.13 68.76
C GLN A 193 -34.35 -51.33 68.79
N ILE A 194 -33.59 -50.29 68.36
CA ILE A 194 -32.16 -50.20 68.58
C ILE A 194 -31.87 -48.88 69.28
#